data_3dedd6a1f23d0f294008db24fe046c3e
#
_entry.id   3dedd6a1f23d0f294008db24fe046c3e
#
_cell.length_a   1.000
_cell.length_b   1.000
_cell.length_c   1.000
_cell.angle_alpha   90.00
_cell.angle_beta   90.00
_cell.angle_gamma   90.00
#
_symmetry.space_group_name_H-M   'P 1'
#
loop_
_entity.id
_entity.type
_entity.pdbx_description
1 polymer ?
#
loop_
_entity_poly.entity_id
_entity_poly.type
_entity_poly.pdbx_seq_one_letter_code
_entity_poly.pdbx_strand_id
1 'polypeptide(L)'
;MERTSFSKFSLISLTCEWLPSFVQLVILTETTKSHIVQVLCRFWSSGAEPWPNIAPQDAAVSKVFGSRSVERYGPRLTLLEATMRTDDIGGSPFVKLVKQGSAALLNAYTRRGFPFDSWEVKALLLEALVSEEAAAVHAERFELANQSCV
;
A
#
# COMPACT_ATOMS: atom_id res chain seq x y z
N MET A 1 38.77 -6.45 43.43
CA MET A 1 37.64 -7.27 42.95
C MET A 1 36.65 -6.36 42.23
N GLU A 2 36.97 -5.95 41.02
CA GLU A 2 36.09 -5.07 40.21
C GLU A 2 35.57 -5.89 39.01
N ARG A 3 34.24 -6.05 38.95
CA ARG A 3 33.54 -6.64 37.83
C ARG A 3 33.26 -5.56 36.79
N THR A 4 34.05 -5.52 35.75
CA THR A 4 33.72 -4.72 34.57
C THR A 4 32.61 -5.40 33.79
N SER A 5 31.45 -4.74 33.76
CA SER A 5 30.27 -5.07 32.90
C SER A 5 30.59 -4.74 31.46
N PHE A 6 30.83 -5.73 30.65
CA PHE A 6 30.94 -5.55 29.18
C PHE A 6 29.55 -5.33 28.58
N SER A 7 29.33 -4.11 28.13
CA SER A 7 28.15 -3.70 27.39
C SER A 7 28.09 -4.40 26.03
N LYS A 8 26.99 -5.13 25.77
CA LYS A 8 26.72 -5.91 24.57
C LYS A 8 26.35 -5.08 23.30
N PHE A 9 26.73 -3.83 23.24
CA PHE A 9 26.32 -2.93 22.14
C PHE A 9 27.35 -2.71 21.03
N SER A 10 28.47 -3.44 21.01
CA SER A 10 29.55 -3.18 20.05
C SER A 10 29.73 -4.19 18.92
N LEU A 11 28.79 -5.16 18.74
CA LEU A 11 28.96 -6.21 17.73
C LEU A 11 28.09 -6.05 16.47
N ILE A 12 27.20 -5.06 16.43
CA ILE A 12 26.33 -4.84 15.26
C ILE A 12 26.95 -3.86 14.23
N SER A 13 27.94 -3.09 14.63
CA SER A 13 28.54 -2.07 13.77
C SER A 13 29.67 -2.58 12.85
N LEU A 14 30.17 -3.80 13.05
CA LEU A 14 31.36 -4.30 12.32
C LEU A 14 31.06 -5.24 11.17
N THR A 15 29.80 -5.61 10.92
CA THR A 15 29.44 -6.53 9.83
C THR A 15 28.96 -5.84 8.55
N CYS A 16 28.77 -4.53 8.58
CA CYS A 16 28.24 -3.79 7.43
C CYS A 16 29.31 -3.34 6.41
N GLU A 17 30.59 -3.31 6.81
CA GLU A 17 31.68 -2.82 5.92
C GLU A 17 32.22 -3.87 4.94
N TRP A 18 31.85 -5.15 5.08
CA TRP A 18 32.36 -6.25 4.24
C TRP A 18 31.37 -6.75 3.17
N LEU A 19 30.20 -6.15 3.06
CA LEU A 19 29.29 -6.47 1.97
C LEU A 19 29.73 -5.72 0.70
N PRO A 20 29.82 -6.41 -0.46
CA PRO A 20 30.14 -5.74 -1.72
C PRO A 20 29.11 -4.63 -1.99
N SER A 21 29.60 -3.50 -2.48
CA SER A 21 28.81 -2.27 -2.74
C SER A 21 27.48 -2.52 -3.48
N PHE A 22 27.41 -3.59 -4.25
CA PHE A 22 26.22 -4.00 -4.98
C PHE A 22 25.11 -4.51 -4.05
N VAL A 23 25.45 -5.29 -3.03
CA VAL A 23 24.48 -5.80 -2.03
C VAL A 23 23.97 -4.66 -1.15
N GLN A 24 24.83 -3.72 -0.82
CA GLN A 24 24.47 -2.53 -0.04
C GLN A 24 23.52 -1.61 -0.83
N LEU A 25 23.73 -1.48 -2.14
CA LEU A 25 22.85 -0.73 -3.03
C LEU A 25 21.46 -1.39 -3.16
N VAL A 26 21.42 -2.72 -3.27
CA VAL A 26 20.16 -3.48 -3.34
C VAL A 26 19.36 -3.34 -2.03
N ILE A 27 20.02 -3.46 -0.88
CA ILE A 27 19.35 -3.29 0.43
C ILE A 27 18.83 -1.86 0.60
N LEU A 28 19.60 -0.84 0.19
CA LEU A 28 19.16 0.56 0.23
C LEU A 28 18.00 0.83 -0.73
N THR A 29 17.98 0.23 -1.91
CA THR A 29 16.87 0.37 -2.87
C THR A 29 15.60 -0.30 -2.38
N GLU A 30 15.67 -1.46 -1.76
CA GLU A 30 14.54 -2.17 -1.16
C GLU A 30 13.95 -1.39 0.04
N THR A 31 14.82 -0.89 0.91
CA THR A 31 14.40 -0.10 2.09
C THR A 31 13.78 1.23 1.68
N THR A 32 14.36 1.90 0.68
CA THR A 32 13.85 3.17 0.13
C THR A 32 12.52 2.95 -0.57
N LYS A 33 12.39 1.87 -1.34
CA LYS A 33 11.17 1.48 -2.03
C LYS A 33 10.03 1.19 -1.05
N SER A 34 10.30 0.44 0.03
CA SER A 34 9.33 0.19 1.10
C SER A 34 8.89 1.48 1.81
N HIS A 35 9.79 2.41 2.02
CA HIS A 35 9.47 3.70 2.65
C HIS A 35 8.60 4.59 1.76
N ILE A 36 8.86 4.62 0.45
CA ILE A 36 8.06 5.39 -0.53
C ILE A 36 6.65 4.81 -0.65
N VAL A 37 6.51 3.49 -0.66
CA VAL A 37 5.20 2.80 -0.69
C VAL A 37 4.34 3.18 0.50
N GLN A 38 4.91 3.20 1.70
CA GLN A 38 4.19 3.62 2.90
C GLN A 38 3.77 5.10 2.87
N VAL A 39 4.55 5.95 2.22
CA VAL A 39 4.24 7.38 2.09
C VAL A 39 3.02 7.60 1.21
N LEU A 40 2.85 6.87 0.11
CA LEU A 40 1.76 7.12 -0.85
C LEU A 40 0.40 6.59 -0.39
N CYS A 41 0.34 5.46 0.30
CA CYS A 41 -0.92 5.02 0.94
C CYS A 41 -1.27 5.87 2.17
N ARG A 42 -0.26 6.33 2.92
CA ARG A 42 -0.44 7.29 4.03
C ARG A 42 -0.86 8.68 3.56
N PHE A 43 -0.62 9.01 2.32
CA PHE A 43 -0.97 10.30 1.73
C PHE A 43 -2.48 10.55 1.82
N TRP A 44 -3.32 9.62 1.36
CA TRP A 44 -4.77 9.76 1.43
C TRP A 44 -5.32 9.65 2.85
N SER A 45 -4.69 8.89 3.72
CA SER A 45 -5.07 8.76 5.13
C SER A 45 -4.60 9.91 6.01
N SER A 46 -3.62 10.70 5.57
CA SER A 46 -3.06 11.82 6.35
C SER A 46 -3.89 13.10 6.28
N GLY A 47 -4.85 13.18 5.35
CA GLY A 47 -5.60 14.41 5.09
C GLY A 47 -4.78 15.55 4.47
N ALA A 48 -3.59 15.25 3.94
CA ALA A 48 -2.69 16.23 3.34
C ALA A 48 -3.26 16.85 2.07
N GLU A 49 -4.11 16.10 1.35
CA GLU A 49 -4.82 16.63 0.18
C GLU A 49 -6.33 16.49 0.31
N PRO A 50 -7.09 17.40 -0.30
CA PRO A 50 -8.54 17.31 -0.34
C PRO A 50 -8.98 16.10 -1.16
N TRP A 51 -9.86 15.29 -0.60
CA TRP A 51 -10.46 14.16 -1.29
C TRP A 51 -11.35 14.63 -2.45
N PRO A 52 -11.35 13.92 -3.58
CA PRO A 52 -12.20 14.27 -4.70
C PRO A 52 -13.68 14.12 -4.33
N ASN A 53 -14.52 15.08 -4.70
CA ASN A 53 -15.96 15.07 -4.41
C ASN A 53 -16.69 13.82 -4.93
N ILE A 54 -16.17 13.22 -6.00
CA ILE A 54 -16.72 11.99 -6.61
C ILE A 54 -16.45 10.72 -5.78
N ALA A 55 -15.47 10.77 -4.87
CA ALA A 55 -15.08 9.67 -4.00
C ALA A 55 -14.76 10.22 -2.60
N PRO A 56 -15.77 10.68 -1.82
CA PRO A 56 -15.57 11.23 -0.49
C PRO A 56 -15.08 10.16 0.50
N GLN A 57 -14.45 10.60 1.58
CA GLN A 57 -13.81 9.74 2.59
C GLN A 57 -14.76 8.70 3.20
N ASP A 58 -16.00 9.11 3.44
CA ASP A 58 -17.06 8.30 4.04
C ASP A 58 -17.83 7.44 3.03
N ALA A 59 -17.49 7.53 1.74
CA ALA A 59 -18.10 6.68 0.74
C ALA A 59 -17.80 5.20 1.02
N ALA A 60 -18.83 4.37 1.06
CA ALA A 60 -18.65 2.94 1.22
C ALA A 60 -17.95 2.34 0.00
N VAL A 61 -16.96 1.48 0.23
CA VAL A 61 -16.24 0.71 -0.82
C VAL A 61 -17.24 0.01 -1.75
N SER A 62 -18.32 -0.53 -1.19
CA SER A 62 -19.38 -1.20 -1.96
C SER A 62 -20.16 -0.28 -2.90
N LYS A 63 -20.30 1.00 -2.58
CA LYS A 63 -20.92 1.99 -3.46
C LYS A 63 -19.99 2.42 -4.59
N VAL A 64 -18.70 2.50 -4.28
CA VAL A 64 -17.67 2.99 -5.21
C VAL A 64 -17.25 1.92 -6.21
N PHE A 65 -16.99 0.70 -5.73
CA PHE A 65 -16.53 -0.42 -6.55
C PHE A 65 -17.63 -1.37 -6.99
N GLY A 66 -18.82 -1.28 -6.39
CA GLY A 66 -19.96 -2.12 -6.74
C GLY A 66 -20.29 -3.17 -5.67
N SER A 67 -21.53 -3.73 -5.77
CA SER A 67 -22.10 -4.62 -4.77
C SER A 67 -21.32 -5.93 -4.53
N ARG A 68 -20.59 -6.43 -5.52
CA ARG A 68 -19.76 -7.64 -5.37
C ARG A 68 -18.68 -7.49 -4.30
N SER A 69 -18.24 -6.27 -4.03
CA SER A 69 -17.25 -6.02 -2.97
C SER A 69 -17.81 -6.21 -1.55
N VAL A 70 -19.15 -6.21 -1.39
CA VAL A 70 -19.81 -6.44 -0.08
C VAL A 70 -19.46 -7.79 0.51
N GLU A 71 -19.37 -8.83 -0.33
CA GLU A 71 -19.09 -10.19 0.13
C GLU A 71 -17.72 -10.30 0.81
N ARG A 72 -16.75 -9.50 0.37
CA ARG A 72 -15.37 -9.52 0.89
C ARG A 72 -15.11 -8.48 1.98
N TYR A 73 -15.69 -7.30 1.82
CA TYR A 73 -15.35 -6.14 2.65
C TYR A 73 -16.47 -5.68 3.57
N GLY A 74 -17.65 -6.25 3.39
CA GLY A 74 -18.85 -5.81 4.09
C GLY A 74 -19.44 -4.50 3.53
N PRO A 75 -20.66 -4.14 3.98
CA PRO A 75 -21.39 -3.00 3.42
C PRO A 75 -20.92 -1.65 3.98
N ARG A 76 -20.15 -1.63 5.07
CA ARG A 76 -19.83 -0.43 5.83
C ARG A 76 -18.41 0.08 5.69
N LEU A 77 -17.50 -0.71 5.12
CA LEU A 77 -16.11 -0.28 4.94
C LEU A 77 -16.06 0.97 4.07
N THR A 78 -15.52 2.06 4.61
CA THR A 78 -15.35 3.33 3.89
C THR A 78 -14.03 3.37 3.11
N LEU A 79 -13.92 4.28 2.14
CA LEU A 79 -12.68 4.50 1.40
C LEU A 79 -11.53 4.93 2.32
N LEU A 80 -11.81 5.80 3.30
CA LEU A 80 -10.80 6.23 4.28
C LEU A 80 -10.28 5.03 5.08
N GLU A 81 -11.18 4.24 5.67
CA GLU A 81 -10.80 3.04 6.41
C GLU A 81 -10.00 2.05 5.55
N ALA A 82 -10.40 1.87 4.29
CA ALA A 82 -9.67 1.01 3.36
C ALA A 82 -8.22 1.47 3.14
N THR A 83 -7.97 2.78 2.97
CA THR A 83 -6.62 3.33 2.79
C THR A 83 -5.79 3.33 4.07
N MET A 84 -6.43 3.35 5.24
CA MET A 84 -5.77 3.31 6.55
C MET A 84 -5.38 1.91 7.03
N ARG A 85 -5.80 0.85 6.34
CA ARG A 85 -5.52 -0.53 6.80
C ARG A 85 -4.03 -0.78 6.95
N THR A 86 -3.69 -1.45 8.05
CA THR A 86 -2.30 -1.83 8.39
C THR A 86 -2.10 -3.34 8.44
N ASP A 87 -3.18 -4.10 8.32
CA ASP A 87 -3.23 -5.57 8.32
C ASP A 87 -2.95 -6.18 6.93
N ASP A 88 -2.41 -5.40 6.02
CA ASP A 88 -1.98 -5.81 4.68
C ASP A 88 -0.62 -6.53 4.67
N ILE A 89 0.19 -6.37 5.73
CA ILE A 89 1.48 -7.05 5.88
C ILE A 89 1.24 -8.42 6.52
N GLY A 90 1.39 -9.49 5.74
CA GLY A 90 1.14 -10.86 6.19
C GLY A 90 -0.35 -11.23 6.33
N GLY A 91 -1.26 -10.32 5.94
CA GLY A 91 -2.69 -10.54 5.90
C GLY A 91 -3.19 -11.13 4.58
N SER A 92 -4.52 -11.26 4.46
CA SER A 92 -5.15 -11.72 3.22
C SER A 92 -4.85 -10.77 2.04
N PRO A 93 -4.58 -11.31 0.84
CA PRO A 93 -4.40 -10.51 -0.37
C PRO A 93 -5.55 -9.54 -0.66
N PHE A 94 -6.76 -9.86 -0.23
CA PHE A 94 -7.93 -8.97 -0.37
C PHE A 94 -7.79 -7.69 0.45
N VAL A 95 -7.12 -7.73 1.60
CA VAL A 95 -6.85 -6.53 2.41
C VAL A 95 -5.90 -5.58 1.66
N LYS A 96 -4.82 -6.13 1.12
CA LYS A 96 -3.89 -5.36 0.28
C LYS A 96 -4.58 -4.82 -0.97
N LEU A 97 -5.44 -5.63 -1.60
CA LEU A 97 -6.19 -5.24 -2.79
C LEU A 97 -7.07 -4.01 -2.53
N VAL A 98 -7.89 -4.02 -1.47
CA VAL A 98 -8.79 -2.89 -1.19
C VAL A 98 -8.01 -1.64 -0.80
N LYS A 99 -6.92 -1.76 -0.05
CA LYS A 99 -6.05 -0.65 0.32
C LYS A 99 -5.44 0.00 -0.93
N GLN A 100 -4.74 -0.79 -1.73
CA GLN A 100 -4.04 -0.30 -2.92
C GLN A 100 -5.01 0.14 -4.02
N GLY A 101 -6.11 -0.57 -4.21
CA GLY A 101 -7.16 -0.22 -5.17
C GLY A 101 -7.88 1.08 -4.81
N SER A 102 -8.16 1.32 -3.53
CA SER A 102 -8.74 2.60 -3.08
C SER A 102 -7.78 3.77 -3.32
N ALA A 103 -6.50 3.61 -2.99
CA ALA A 103 -5.48 4.62 -3.27
C ALA A 103 -5.32 4.87 -4.78
N ALA A 104 -5.30 3.80 -5.60
CA ALA A 104 -5.22 3.89 -7.05
C ALA A 104 -6.42 4.62 -7.66
N LEU A 105 -7.62 4.38 -7.15
CA LEU A 105 -8.83 5.07 -7.61
C LEU A 105 -8.76 6.58 -7.32
N LEU A 106 -8.32 6.96 -6.13
CA LEU A 106 -8.15 8.36 -5.75
C LEU A 106 -7.09 9.05 -6.61
N ASN A 107 -5.97 8.38 -6.86
CA ASN A 107 -4.92 8.85 -7.76
C ASN A 107 -5.43 9.01 -9.20
N ALA A 108 -6.24 8.06 -9.70
CA ALA A 108 -6.84 8.13 -11.03
C ALA A 108 -7.80 9.33 -11.20
N TYR A 109 -8.45 9.78 -10.13
CA TYR A 109 -9.31 10.96 -10.16
C TYR A 109 -8.55 12.29 -10.05
N THR A 110 -7.38 12.29 -9.41
CA THR A 110 -6.71 13.53 -9.01
C THR A 110 -5.39 13.79 -9.74
N ARG A 111 -4.74 12.75 -10.28
CA ARG A 111 -3.39 12.87 -10.85
C ARG A 111 -3.40 12.64 -12.34
N ARG A 112 -2.93 13.65 -13.08
CA ARG A 112 -2.71 13.52 -14.53
C ARG A 112 -1.56 12.55 -14.77
N GLY A 113 -1.77 11.61 -15.71
CA GLY A 113 -0.74 10.63 -16.07
C GLY A 113 -0.66 9.44 -15.14
N PHE A 114 -1.62 9.26 -14.24
CA PHE A 114 -1.75 8.00 -13.51
C PHE A 114 -1.95 6.84 -14.48
N PRO A 115 -1.29 5.66 -14.28
CA PRO A 115 -1.26 4.58 -15.28
C PRO A 115 -2.61 3.92 -15.58
N PHE A 116 -3.62 4.13 -14.74
CA PHE A 116 -4.96 3.56 -14.89
C PHE A 116 -6.02 4.65 -14.92
N ASP A 117 -7.03 4.46 -15.75
CA ASP A 117 -8.27 5.22 -15.64
C ASP A 117 -9.10 4.75 -14.44
N SER A 118 -9.95 5.63 -13.92
CA SER A 118 -10.77 5.29 -12.74
C SER A 118 -11.73 4.11 -12.98
N TRP A 119 -12.24 3.93 -14.20
CA TRP A 119 -13.07 2.80 -14.57
C TRP A 119 -12.25 1.49 -14.64
N GLU A 120 -10.99 1.54 -15.09
CA GLU A 120 -10.09 0.40 -15.13
C GLU A 120 -9.78 -0.10 -13.72
N VAL A 121 -9.46 0.81 -12.79
CA VAL A 121 -9.25 0.46 -11.38
C VAL A 121 -10.44 -0.29 -10.81
N LYS A 122 -11.66 0.19 -11.09
CA LYS A 122 -12.89 -0.47 -10.62
C LYS A 122 -13.07 -1.85 -11.22
N ALA A 123 -12.86 -2.00 -12.52
CA ALA A 123 -13.00 -3.26 -13.22
C ALA A 123 -11.98 -4.30 -12.71
N LEU A 124 -10.70 -3.91 -12.62
CA LEU A 124 -9.61 -4.77 -12.15
C LEU A 124 -9.79 -5.19 -10.68
N LEU A 125 -10.28 -4.29 -9.81
CA LEU A 125 -10.59 -4.66 -8.43
C LEU A 125 -11.70 -5.70 -8.37
N LEU A 126 -12.78 -5.53 -9.12
CA LEU A 126 -13.89 -6.49 -9.15
C LEU A 126 -13.47 -7.85 -9.73
N GLU A 127 -12.62 -7.85 -10.76
CA GLU A 127 -12.04 -9.06 -11.32
C GLU A 127 -11.18 -9.80 -10.28
N ALA A 128 -10.41 -9.06 -9.52
CA ALA A 128 -9.53 -9.59 -8.49
C ALA A 128 -10.26 -10.24 -7.29
N LEU A 129 -11.56 -10.00 -7.10
CA LEU A 129 -12.34 -10.60 -6.01
C LEU A 129 -12.59 -12.12 -6.18
N VAL A 130 -12.28 -12.67 -7.35
CA VAL A 130 -12.56 -14.08 -7.69
C VAL A 130 -11.68 -15.06 -6.91
N SER A 131 -10.40 -14.72 -6.67
CA SER A 131 -9.46 -15.59 -5.95
C SER A 131 -8.39 -14.78 -5.22
N GLU A 132 -7.74 -15.41 -4.23
CA GLU A 132 -6.61 -14.80 -3.53
C GLU A 132 -5.41 -14.54 -4.43
N GLU A 133 -5.18 -15.41 -5.40
CA GLU A 133 -4.11 -15.25 -6.39
C GLU A 133 -4.37 -14.02 -7.28
N ALA A 134 -5.57 -13.86 -7.81
CA ALA A 134 -5.97 -12.69 -8.58
C ALA A 134 -5.88 -11.41 -7.72
N ALA A 135 -6.32 -11.49 -6.47
CA ALA A 135 -6.22 -10.37 -5.53
C ALA A 135 -4.77 -9.94 -5.28
N ALA A 136 -3.86 -10.89 -5.10
CA ALA A 136 -2.44 -10.61 -4.89
C ALA A 136 -1.82 -9.92 -6.11
N VAL A 137 -2.06 -10.45 -7.32
CA VAL A 137 -1.53 -9.90 -8.58
C VAL A 137 -2.03 -8.46 -8.81
N HIS A 138 -3.32 -8.23 -8.66
CA HIS A 138 -3.87 -6.88 -8.88
C HIS A 138 -3.50 -5.90 -7.78
N ALA A 139 -3.38 -6.35 -6.53
CA ALA A 139 -2.89 -5.52 -5.44
C ALA A 139 -1.46 -5.02 -5.69
N GLU A 140 -0.58 -5.89 -6.20
CA GLU A 140 0.78 -5.52 -6.57
C GLU A 140 0.82 -4.54 -7.75
N ARG A 141 -0.02 -4.74 -8.76
CA ARG A 141 -0.14 -3.81 -9.90
C ARG A 141 -0.57 -2.41 -9.45
N PHE A 142 -1.55 -2.32 -8.57
CA PHE A 142 -1.98 -1.04 -8.02
C PHE A 142 -0.91 -0.40 -7.14
N GLU A 143 -0.19 -1.21 -6.34
CA GLU A 143 0.92 -0.74 -5.53
C GLU A 143 2.02 -0.11 -6.39
N LEU A 144 2.45 -0.79 -7.45
CA LEU A 144 3.44 -0.27 -8.39
C LEU A 144 2.98 1.04 -9.07
N ALA A 145 1.71 1.10 -9.47
CA ALA A 145 1.13 2.31 -10.05
C ALA A 145 1.10 3.48 -9.04
N ASN A 146 0.70 3.20 -7.80
CA ASN A 146 0.69 4.19 -6.73
C ASN A 146 2.09 4.73 -6.41
N GLN A 147 3.14 3.92 -6.60
CA GLN A 147 4.54 4.33 -6.41
C GLN A 147 5.08 5.20 -7.56
N SER A 148 4.60 4.98 -8.77
CA SER A 148 5.09 5.71 -9.96
C SER A 148 4.54 7.14 -10.07
N CYS A 149 3.63 7.52 -9.21
CA CYS A 149 3.06 8.87 -9.16
C CYS A 149 3.95 9.81 -8.32
N VAL A 150 5.03 10.28 -8.91
CA VAL A 150 5.91 11.32 -8.34
C VAL A 150 5.70 12.61 -9.11
#